data_dae13081e791c6dea130299968353380
#
_entry.id   dae13081e791c6dea130299968353380
#
_cell.length_a   1.000
_cell.length_b   1.000
_cell.length_c   1.000
_cell.angle_alpha   90.00
_cell.angle_beta   90.00
_cell.angle_gamma   90.00
#
_symmetry.space_group_name_H-M   'P 1'
#
loop_
_entity.id
_entity.type
_entity.pdbx_description
1 polymer ?
#
loop_
_entity_poly.entity_id
_entity_poly.type
_entity_poly.pdbx_seq_one_letter_code
_entity_poly.pdbx_strand_id
1 'polypeptide(L)'
;MLAASLVRIVHCALPYSLQLILGWVVLPLGVFAQVSISGVINQYTRVTDIDYCTGKISVSSTAGFVQGEEVLLIQMQGAVISTGNNSSYGQVLQYGAAGQYERFLIDSVGVGVVFPTFRLKNNYEASGKVQLVSIPVYSDVVVQDTLRPASWNGSTGGVLALKVTGDLKMLSPVSADGAGFRGGAAGAQVDNFCNWIIPEIFYTYGANN
;
A
#
# COMPACT_ATOMS: atom_id res chain seq x y z
N MET A 1 -30.39 79.51 54.59
CA MET A 1 -31.29 80.02 53.56
C MET A 1 -31.06 79.21 52.34
N LEU A 2 -31.90 78.24 52.12
CA LEU A 2 -31.72 77.20 51.16
C LEU A 2 -32.80 77.27 50.12
N ALA A 3 -32.43 77.23 48.86
CA ALA A 3 -33.37 77.11 47.76
C ALA A 3 -33.17 75.69 47.15
N ALA A 4 -34.21 74.86 47.27
CA ALA A 4 -34.27 73.58 46.65
C ALA A 4 -34.79 73.70 45.22
N SER A 5 -34.04 73.16 44.26
CA SER A 5 -34.46 73.16 42.88
C SER A 5 -34.87 71.70 42.51
N LEU A 6 -36.17 71.58 42.18
CA LEU A 6 -36.78 70.28 41.70
C LEU A 6 -36.42 70.09 40.24
N VAL A 7 -35.72 69.04 39.95
CA VAL A 7 -35.51 68.57 38.60
C VAL A 7 -36.60 67.51 38.27
N ARG A 8 -37.49 67.80 37.32
CA ARG A 8 -38.50 66.90 36.76
C ARG A 8 -37.80 65.98 35.80
N ILE A 9 -37.85 64.73 36.10
CA ILE A 9 -37.43 63.68 35.18
C ILE A 9 -38.62 63.35 34.24
N VAL A 10 -38.44 63.69 32.96
CA VAL A 10 -39.40 63.31 31.91
C VAL A 10 -39.04 61.93 31.46
N HIS A 11 -39.92 61.00 31.75
CA HIS A 11 -39.83 59.61 31.20
C HIS A 11 -40.30 59.64 29.75
N CYS A 12 -39.36 59.53 28.85
CA CYS A 12 -39.64 59.30 27.45
C CYS A 12 -39.69 57.76 27.22
N ALA A 13 -40.89 57.23 27.06
CA ALA A 13 -41.11 55.83 26.72
C ALA A 13 -40.71 55.60 25.26
N LEU A 14 -39.62 54.86 25.04
CA LEU A 14 -39.22 54.35 23.74
C LEU A 14 -39.99 53.06 23.44
N PRO A 15 -40.55 52.89 22.24
CA PRO A 15 -41.21 51.66 21.86
C PRO A 15 -40.14 50.58 21.63
N TYR A 16 -40.32 49.43 22.26
CA TYR A 16 -39.52 48.23 21.99
C TYR A 16 -39.81 47.74 20.57
N SER A 17 -38.98 48.12 19.61
CA SER A 17 -38.92 47.45 18.32
C SER A 17 -38.29 46.11 18.52
N LEU A 18 -39.06 45.07 18.37
CA LEU A 18 -38.68 43.67 18.37
C LEU A 18 -37.72 43.45 17.21
N GLN A 19 -36.40 43.55 17.43
CA GLN A 19 -35.39 43.13 16.48
C GLN A 19 -35.32 41.59 16.56
N LEU A 20 -35.99 40.91 15.60
CA LEU A 20 -35.77 39.54 15.26
C LEU A 20 -34.34 39.42 14.74
N ILE A 21 -33.38 39.10 15.63
CA ILE A 21 -32.08 38.64 15.25
C ILE A 21 -32.26 37.26 14.63
N LEU A 22 -32.38 37.24 13.29
CA LEU A 22 -32.28 36.00 12.51
C LEU A 22 -30.82 35.56 12.60
N GLY A 23 -30.52 34.81 13.64
CA GLY A 23 -29.22 34.13 13.76
C GLY A 23 -29.05 33.20 12.57
N TRP A 24 -28.19 33.53 11.63
CA TRP A 24 -27.72 32.63 10.60
C TRP A 24 -26.89 31.58 11.29
N VAL A 25 -27.52 30.43 11.57
CA VAL A 25 -26.80 29.22 11.93
C VAL A 25 -26.07 28.78 10.67
N VAL A 26 -24.82 29.22 10.51
CA VAL A 26 -23.91 28.66 9.52
C VAL A 26 -23.53 27.29 10.04
N LEU A 27 -24.31 26.28 9.67
CA LEU A 27 -23.90 24.89 9.80
C LEU A 27 -22.64 24.74 8.93
N PRO A 28 -21.50 24.32 9.49
CA PRO A 28 -20.36 23.98 8.67
C PRO A 28 -20.80 22.76 7.83
N LEU A 29 -21.08 22.97 6.56
CA LEU A 29 -21.12 21.91 5.58
C LEU A 29 -19.71 21.35 5.56
N GLY A 30 -19.48 20.25 6.26
CA GLY A 30 -18.24 19.51 6.19
C GLY A 30 -18.06 19.09 4.74
N VAL A 31 -17.25 19.85 4.00
CA VAL A 31 -16.78 19.42 2.70
C VAL A 31 -15.82 18.27 2.99
N PHE A 32 -16.30 17.06 2.94
CA PHE A 32 -15.45 15.87 2.91
C PHE A 32 -14.66 15.96 1.61
N ALA A 33 -13.41 16.37 1.71
CA ALA A 33 -12.52 16.43 0.57
C ALA A 33 -12.26 15.00 0.12
N GLN A 34 -12.87 14.61 -0.99
CA GLN A 34 -12.62 13.32 -1.61
C GLN A 34 -11.17 13.30 -2.10
N VAL A 35 -10.40 12.30 -1.64
CA VAL A 35 -9.00 12.16 -2.01
C VAL A 35 -8.91 11.60 -3.44
N SER A 36 -8.10 12.24 -4.27
CA SER A 36 -7.82 11.76 -5.63
C SER A 36 -6.51 10.99 -5.64
N ILE A 37 -6.53 9.77 -6.19
CA ILE A 37 -5.36 8.89 -6.30
C ILE A 37 -5.11 8.47 -7.74
N SER A 38 -3.84 8.21 -8.07
CA SER A 38 -3.39 7.74 -9.38
C SER A 38 -2.01 7.10 -9.29
N GLY A 39 -1.63 6.34 -10.32
CA GLY A 39 -0.29 5.76 -10.44
C GLY A 39 0.02 4.76 -9.34
N VAL A 40 1.21 4.85 -8.74
CA VAL A 40 1.69 3.96 -7.67
C VAL A 40 1.44 4.60 -6.33
N ILE A 41 0.63 3.98 -5.49
CA ILE A 41 0.26 4.48 -4.16
C ILE A 41 0.91 3.73 -3.00
N ASN A 42 1.51 2.56 -3.28
CA ASN A 42 2.11 1.72 -2.26
C ASN A 42 3.61 2.01 -2.11
N GLN A 43 4.10 1.90 -0.88
CA GLN A 43 5.53 1.81 -0.57
C GLN A 43 5.92 0.33 -0.47
N TYR A 44 7.14 0.00 -0.91
CA TYR A 44 7.63 -1.37 -0.91
C TYR A 44 9.01 -1.42 -0.28
N THR A 45 9.26 -2.42 0.54
CA THR A 45 10.59 -2.71 1.05
C THR A 45 10.83 -4.21 1.09
N ARG A 46 12.06 -4.62 0.78
CA ARG A 46 12.46 -6.01 0.88
C ARG A 46 12.67 -6.37 2.35
N VAL A 47 12.13 -7.51 2.76
CA VAL A 47 12.45 -8.14 4.03
C VAL A 47 13.74 -8.93 3.87
N THR A 48 14.71 -8.68 4.75
CA THR A 48 16.03 -9.32 4.73
C THR A 48 16.15 -10.44 5.76
N ASP A 49 15.39 -10.33 6.86
CA ASP A 49 15.36 -11.32 7.93
C ASP A 49 14.11 -11.17 8.79
N ILE A 50 13.68 -12.26 9.42
CA ILE A 50 12.55 -12.29 10.37
C ILE A 50 12.96 -13.08 11.60
N ASP A 51 13.03 -12.40 12.73
CA ASP A 51 13.22 -13.04 14.03
C ASP A 51 11.87 -13.31 14.71
N TYR A 52 11.42 -14.54 14.65
CA TYR A 52 10.16 -14.98 15.24
C TYR A 52 10.13 -14.97 16.78
N CYS A 53 11.31 -14.95 17.43
CA CYS A 53 11.38 -14.88 18.88
C CYS A 53 11.05 -13.48 19.40
N THR A 54 11.61 -12.47 18.76
CA THR A 54 11.40 -11.06 19.13
C THR A 54 10.28 -10.38 18.33
N GLY A 55 9.82 -11.00 17.23
CA GLY A 55 8.89 -10.41 16.28
C GLY A 55 9.50 -9.35 15.38
N LYS A 56 10.84 -9.25 15.34
CA LYS A 56 11.56 -8.26 14.57
C LYS A 56 11.58 -8.64 13.07
N ILE A 57 11.18 -7.71 12.23
CA ILE A 57 11.27 -7.81 10.77
C ILE A 57 12.35 -6.85 10.29
N SER A 58 13.47 -7.39 9.81
CA SER A 58 14.56 -6.60 9.22
C SER A 58 14.24 -6.29 7.77
N VAL A 59 14.37 -5.03 7.38
CA VAL A 59 14.03 -4.55 6.03
C VAL A 59 15.17 -3.74 5.43
N SER A 60 15.23 -3.68 4.10
CA SER A 60 16.26 -2.92 3.38
C SER A 60 16.12 -1.40 3.55
N SER A 61 14.91 -0.91 3.79
CA SER A 61 14.62 0.50 4.06
C SER A 61 13.31 0.61 4.82
N THR A 62 13.24 1.53 5.78
CA THR A 62 12.02 1.89 6.50
C THR A 62 11.40 3.19 6.01
N ALA A 63 11.96 3.79 4.95
CA ALA A 63 11.45 5.02 4.37
C ALA A 63 9.99 4.84 3.88
N GLY A 64 9.11 5.73 4.31
CA GLY A 64 7.68 5.71 3.96
C GLY A 64 6.83 4.77 4.81
N PHE A 65 7.40 4.06 5.79
CA PHE A 65 6.64 3.26 6.75
C PHE A 65 6.60 3.94 8.11
N VAL A 66 5.42 4.01 8.72
CA VAL A 66 5.20 4.68 10.00
C VAL A 66 4.42 3.81 10.98
N GLN A 67 4.57 4.10 12.28
CA GLN A 67 3.79 3.43 13.33
C GLN A 67 2.28 3.61 13.09
N GLY A 68 1.51 2.56 13.32
CA GLY A 68 0.05 2.54 13.16
C GLY A 68 -0.42 2.32 11.72
N GLU A 69 0.49 2.28 10.75
CA GLU A 69 0.16 1.96 9.36
C GLU A 69 -0.17 0.47 9.19
N GLU A 70 -1.19 0.17 8.38
CA GLU A 70 -1.49 -1.20 7.95
C GLU A 70 -0.58 -1.59 6.79
N VAL A 71 0.04 -2.76 6.89
CA VAL A 71 0.97 -3.28 5.89
C VAL A 71 0.64 -4.73 5.53
N LEU A 72 1.03 -5.10 4.32
CA LEU A 72 0.97 -6.46 3.80
C LEU A 72 2.39 -7.04 3.77
N LEU A 73 2.61 -8.14 4.47
CA LEU A 73 3.79 -8.99 4.32
C LEU A 73 3.45 -10.11 3.35
N ILE A 74 4.26 -10.30 2.32
CA ILE A 74 4.02 -11.32 1.30
C ILE A 74 5.33 -11.94 0.81
N GLN A 75 5.36 -13.26 0.69
CA GLN A 75 6.45 -14.00 0.10
C GLN A 75 6.16 -14.30 -1.36
N MET A 76 7.04 -13.87 -2.26
CA MET A 76 6.80 -13.92 -3.70
C MET A 76 7.31 -15.20 -4.34
N GLN A 77 8.31 -15.87 -3.75
CA GLN A 77 8.96 -17.07 -4.28
C GLN A 77 9.11 -18.13 -3.19
N GLY A 78 9.48 -19.35 -3.57
CA GLY A 78 9.74 -20.44 -2.63
C GLY A 78 9.15 -21.78 -3.07
N ALA A 79 8.44 -21.82 -4.21
CA ALA A 79 7.98 -23.06 -4.79
C ALA A 79 9.16 -23.84 -5.39
N VAL A 80 9.15 -25.15 -5.21
CA VAL A 80 10.09 -26.10 -5.82
C VAL A 80 9.44 -26.67 -7.06
N ILE A 81 10.11 -26.54 -8.20
CA ILE A 81 9.66 -27.09 -9.47
C ILE A 81 10.65 -28.15 -9.98
N SER A 82 10.14 -29.12 -10.73
CA SER A 82 10.96 -30.10 -11.43
C SER A 82 11.72 -29.41 -12.57
N THR A 83 13.05 -29.46 -12.53
CA THR A 83 13.95 -28.90 -13.55
C THR A 83 14.64 -29.97 -14.39
N GLY A 84 14.34 -31.26 -14.15
CA GLY A 84 14.91 -32.35 -14.92
C GLY A 84 14.40 -32.34 -16.37
N ASN A 85 15.26 -32.66 -17.34
CA ASN A 85 14.87 -32.80 -18.75
C ASN A 85 14.08 -34.08 -18.98
N ASN A 86 12.81 -34.08 -18.55
CA ASN A 86 11.86 -35.18 -18.68
C ASN A 86 10.42 -34.67 -18.76
N SER A 87 9.46 -35.59 -18.86
CA SER A 87 8.03 -35.24 -18.98
C SER A 87 7.44 -34.49 -17.76
N SER A 88 8.16 -34.44 -16.64
CA SER A 88 7.76 -33.72 -15.43
C SER A 88 8.37 -32.32 -15.34
N TYR A 89 9.09 -31.83 -16.35
CA TYR A 89 9.68 -30.51 -16.36
C TYR A 89 8.63 -29.43 -16.11
N GLY A 90 8.89 -28.53 -15.15
CA GLY A 90 7.97 -27.46 -14.77
C GLY A 90 6.87 -27.89 -13.78
N GLN A 91 6.76 -29.19 -13.44
CA GLN A 91 5.80 -29.64 -12.42
C GLN A 91 6.17 -29.04 -11.05
N VAL A 92 5.19 -28.46 -10.36
CA VAL A 92 5.36 -27.97 -8.99
C VAL A 92 5.44 -29.20 -8.06
N LEU A 93 6.59 -29.36 -7.41
CA LEU A 93 6.84 -30.43 -6.45
C LEU A 93 6.42 -30.02 -5.04
N GLN A 94 6.61 -28.74 -4.70
CA GLN A 94 6.26 -28.17 -3.41
C GLN A 94 5.99 -26.69 -3.56
N TYR A 95 4.91 -26.19 -2.98
CA TYR A 95 4.59 -24.77 -3.01
C TYR A 95 5.43 -23.94 -2.02
N GLY A 96 5.91 -24.55 -0.93
CA GLY A 96 6.61 -23.84 0.13
C GLY A 96 5.76 -22.72 0.72
N ALA A 97 6.40 -21.60 1.02
CA ALA A 97 5.73 -20.38 1.49
C ALA A 97 5.45 -19.38 0.35
N ALA A 98 5.63 -19.76 -0.93
CA ALA A 98 5.32 -18.89 -2.06
C ALA A 98 3.83 -18.52 -2.08
N GLY A 99 3.54 -17.23 -2.17
CA GLY A 99 2.18 -16.69 -2.14
C GLY A 99 1.56 -16.55 -0.75
N GLN A 100 2.23 -16.98 0.32
CA GLN A 100 1.78 -16.70 1.69
C GLN A 100 1.82 -15.21 1.96
N TYR A 101 0.76 -14.71 2.60
CA TYR A 101 0.68 -13.32 3.01
C TYR A 101 -0.08 -13.16 4.31
N GLU A 102 0.20 -12.06 5.01
CA GLU A 102 -0.61 -11.60 6.13
C GLU A 102 -0.54 -10.08 6.25
N ARG A 103 -1.54 -9.50 6.90
CA ARG A 103 -1.63 -8.06 7.17
C ARG A 103 -1.49 -7.81 8.66
N PHE A 104 -0.80 -6.74 9.00
CA PHE A 104 -0.69 -6.29 10.38
C PHE A 104 -0.52 -4.77 10.45
N LEU A 105 -0.74 -4.22 11.63
CA LEU A 105 -0.40 -2.83 11.96
C LEU A 105 1.04 -2.78 12.44
N ILE A 106 1.77 -1.77 12.02
CA ILE A 106 3.11 -1.48 12.51
C ILE A 106 3.01 -0.98 13.96
N ASP A 107 3.62 -1.70 14.91
CA ASP A 107 3.74 -1.25 16.29
C ASP A 107 4.83 -0.18 16.43
N SER A 108 6.00 -0.43 15.86
CA SER A 108 7.10 0.51 15.88
C SER A 108 8.04 0.34 14.68
N VAL A 109 8.75 1.42 14.35
CA VAL A 109 9.74 1.47 13.26
C VAL A 109 11.08 1.92 13.83
N GLY A 110 12.13 1.15 13.57
CA GLY A 110 13.52 1.48 13.89
C GLY A 110 14.38 1.60 12.63
N VAL A 111 15.67 1.75 12.81
CA VAL A 111 16.61 1.80 11.69
C VAL A 111 16.72 0.42 11.03
N GLY A 112 16.16 0.27 9.82
CA GLY A 112 16.16 -0.99 9.08
C GLY A 112 15.30 -2.10 9.71
N VAL A 113 14.39 -1.78 10.63
CA VAL A 113 13.54 -2.76 11.30
C VAL A 113 12.10 -2.25 11.47
N VAL A 114 11.16 -3.18 11.39
CA VAL A 114 9.74 -2.95 11.66
C VAL A 114 9.26 -4.02 12.64
N PHE A 115 8.44 -3.61 13.60
CA PHE A 115 7.81 -4.52 14.56
C PHE A 115 6.30 -4.56 14.30
N PRO A 116 5.71 -5.75 14.12
CA PRO A 116 4.27 -5.91 14.03
C PRO A 116 3.61 -5.81 15.40
N THR A 117 2.37 -5.33 15.45
CA THR A 117 1.55 -5.28 16.68
C THR A 117 1.31 -6.68 17.29
N PHE A 118 1.25 -7.71 16.43
CA PHE A 118 1.04 -9.10 16.84
C PHE A 118 2.08 -10.00 16.19
N ARG A 119 2.32 -11.17 16.79
CA ARG A 119 3.19 -12.17 16.19
C ARG A 119 2.65 -12.63 14.84
N LEU A 120 3.55 -12.81 13.89
CA LEU A 120 3.23 -13.39 12.59
C LEU A 120 2.65 -14.80 12.78
N LYS A 121 1.62 -15.11 11.99
CA LYS A 121 0.92 -16.40 12.02
C LYS A 121 1.59 -17.42 11.11
N ASN A 122 2.13 -16.92 9.99
CA ASN A 122 2.78 -17.74 8.98
C ASN A 122 4.31 -17.70 9.14
N ASN A 123 4.97 -18.73 8.63
CA ASN A 123 6.41 -18.76 8.51
C ASN A 123 6.81 -18.30 7.11
N TYR A 124 7.72 -17.34 7.07
CA TYR A 124 8.28 -16.78 5.84
C TYR A 124 9.77 -17.04 5.79
N GLU A 125 10.29 -17.20 4.59
CA GLU A 125 11.70 -17.37 4.32
C GLU A 125 12.21 -16.16 3.53
N ALA A 126 13.12 -15.38 4.10
CA ALA A 126 13.63 -14.15 3.46
C ALA A 126 14.27 -14.41 2.08
N SER A 127 14.82 -15.63 1.87
CA SER A 127 15.32 -16.10 0.58
C SER A 127 14.24 -16.16 -0.51
N GLY A 128 12.97 -16.36 -0.11
CA GLY A 128 11.79 -16.44 -0.98
C GLY A 128 11.26 -15.09 -1.44
N LYS A 129 12.09 -14.02 -1.42
CA LYS A 129 11.70 -12.67 -1.85
C LYS A 129 10.48 -12.16 -1.09
N VAL A 130 10.62 -12.07 0.22
CA VAL A 130 9.60 -11.48 1.08
C VAL A 130 9.66 -9.96 0.98
N GLN A 131 8.50 -9.34 0.80
CA GLN A 131 8.38 -7.89 0.80
C GLN A 131 7.30 -7.40 1.77
N LEU A 132 7.51 -6.20 2.28
CA LEU A 132 6.53 -5.44 3.04
C LEU A 132 5.97 -4.36 2.12
N VAL A 133 4.65 -4.27 2.03
CA VAL A 133 3.92 -3.34 1.17
C VAL A 133 2.98 -2.51 2.03
N SER A 134 3.02 -1.18 1.91
CA SER A 134 2.08 -0.32 2.63
C SER A 134 0.65 -0.50 2.11
N ILE A 135 -0.34 -0.39 3.00
CA ILE A 135 -1.76 -0.39 2.64
C ILE A 135 -2.34 0.97 3.02
N PRO A 136 -2.32 1.96 2.12
CA PRO A 136 -2.92 3.25 2.40
C PRO A 136 -4.43 3.09 2.66
N VAL A 137 -4.92 3.80 3.68
CA VAL A 137 -6.32 3.78 4.10
C VAL A 137 -6.96 5.11 3.74
N TYR A 138 -8.05 5.04 3.01
CA TYR A 138 -8.85 6.20 2.61
C TYR A 138 -10.27 6.09 3.17
N SER A 139 -10.91 7.23 3.48
CA SER A 139 -12.35 7.28 3.72
C SER A 139 -13.09 7.19 2.39
N ASP A 140 -13.03 8.27 1.61
CA ASP A 140 -13.64 8.37 0.30
C ASP A 140 -12.57 8.74 -0.72
N VAL A 141 -12.53 8.01 -1.85
CA VAL A 141 -11.44 8.14 -2.81
C VAL A 141 -11.92 8.05 -4.25
N VAL A 142 -11.31 8.85 -5.11
CA VAL A 142 -11.49 8.81 -6.57
C VAL A 142 -10.21 8.35 -7.23
N VAL A 143 -10.30 7.31 -8.02
CA VAL A 143 -9.22 6.90 -8.94
C VAL A 143 -9.32 7.78 -10.17
N GLN A 144 -8.46 8.80 -10.26
CA GLN A 144 -8.51 9.83 -11.29
C GLN A 144 -7.81 9.40 -12.58
N ASP A 145 -6.70 8.69 -12.45
CA ASP A 145 -5.95 8.11 -13.55
C ASP A 145 -5.56 6.67 -13.18
N THR A 146 -5.05 5.91 -14.15
CA THR A 146 -4.73 4.49 -14.00
C THR A 146 -3.93 4.22 -12.74
N LEU A 147 -4.50 3.39 -11.85
CA LEU A 147 -3.86 2.94 -10.63
C LEU A 147 -3.07 1.66 -10.93
N ARG A 148 -1.81 1.61 -10.53
CA ARG A 148 -0.92 0.48 -10.81
C ARG A 148 0.05 0.20 -9.68
N PRO A 149 0.48 -1.06 -9.49
CA PRO A 149 1.60 -1.36 -8.62
C PRO A 149 2.92 -0.89 -9.26
N ALA A 150 3.95 -0.70 -8.44
CA ALA A 150 5.32 -0.63 -8.97
C ALA A 150 5.65 -1.94 -9.69
N SER A 151 6.35 -1.87 -10.82
CA SER A 151 6.79 -3.06 -11.53
C SER A 151 7.77 -3.87 -10.68
N TRP A 152 7.69 -5.20 -10.79
CA TRP A 152 8.62 -6.09 -10.12
C TRP A 152 10.06 -5.81 -10.54
N ASN A 153 10.93 -5.55 -9.57
CA ASN A 153 12.34 -5.23 -9.81
C ASN A 153 13.31 -6.38 -9.49
N GLY A 154 12.78 -7.59 -9.26
CA GLY A 154 13.54 -8.76 -8.83
C GLY A 154 13.54 -8.97 -7.30
N SER A 155 12.99 -8.03 -6.54
CA SER A 155 12.96 -8.07 -5.07
C SER A 155 11.64 -7.57 -4.49
N THR A 156 11.08 -6.50 -5.04
CA THR A 156 9.84 -5.85 -4.59
C THR A 156 9.01 -5.37 -5.77
N GLY A 157 7.74 -5.08 -5.53
CA GLY A 157 6.78 -4.62 -6.52
C GLY A 157 5.74 -5.68 -6.88
N GLY A 158 4.98 -5.44 -7.95
CA GLY A 158 3.96 -6.36 -8.46
C GLY A 158 2.69 -6.48 -7.62
N VAL A 159 2.57 -5.74 -6.54
CA VAL A 159 1.44 -5.81 -5.59
C VAL A 159 0.81 -4.45 -5.44
N LEU A 160 -0.49 -4.35 -5.65
CA LEU A 160 -1.30 -3.18 -5.35
C LEU A 160 -2.21 -3.50 -4.16
N ALA A 161 -2.17 -2.69 -3.14
CA ALA A 161 -3.01 -2.83 -1.96
C ALA A 161 -3.51 -1.47 -1.49
N LEU A 162 -4.81 -1.37 -1.20
CA LEU A 162 -5.41 -0.19 -0.58
C LEU A 162 -6.63 -0.63 0.23
N LYS A 163 -7.02 0.22 1.16
CA LYS A 163 -8.23 0.04 1.97
C LYS A 163 -9.09 1.29 1.86
N VAL A 164 -10.35 1.10 1.55
CA VAL A 164 -11.34 2.18 1.52
C VAL A 164 -12.44 1.85 2.52
N THR A 165 -12.77 2.78 3.41
CA THR A 165 -13.79 2.60 4.44
C THR A 165 -15.14 3.19 4.04
N GLY A 166 -15.16 4.11 3.09
CA GLY A 166 -16.34 4.73 2.50
C GLY A 166 -16.44 4.43 1.01
N ASP A 167 -16.60 5.45 0.18
CA ASP A 167 -16.85 5.30 -1.25
C ASP A 167 -15.55 5.25 -2.09
N LEU A 168 -15.48 4.27 -2.97
CA LEU A 168 -14.47 4.17 -4.02
C LEU A 168 -15.08 4.48 -5.38
N LYS A 169 -14.74 5.63 -5.94
CA LYS A 169 -15.16 6.01 -7.30
C LYS A 169 -14.04 5.80 -8.29
N MET A 170 -14.28 4.95 -9.28
CA MET A 170 -13.30 4.64 -10.32
C MET A 170 -13.64 5.42 -11.59
N LEU A 171 -12.81 6.42 -11.93
CA LEU A 171 -12.87 7.16 -13.19
C LEU A 171 -11.87 6.60 -14.20
N SER A 172 -10.88 5.86 -13.74
CA SER A 172 -9.85 5.21 -14.54
C SER A 172 -9.62 3.78 -14.06
N PRO A 173 -9.06 2.89 -14.91
CA PRO A 173 -8.88 1.49 -14.58
C PRO A 173 -7.78 1.27 -13.54
N VAL A 174 -7.80 0.08 -12.94
CA VAL A 174 -6.68 -0.51 -12.21
C VAL A 174 -6.00 -1.50 -13.15
N SER A 175 -4.69 -1.38 -13.35
CA SER A 175 -3.92 -2.28 -14.22
C SER A 175 -2.64 -2.76 -13.51
N ALA A 176 -2.43 -4.07 -13.55
CA ALA A 176 -1.18 -4.71 -13.14
C ALA A 176 -0.39 -5.23 -14.35
N ASP A 177 -0.72 -4.78 -15.56
CA ASP A 177 -0.08 -5.22 -16.79
C ASP A 177 1.42 -4.94 -16.78
N GLY A 178 2.22 -5.97 -17.05
CA GLY A 178 3.68 -5.88 -17.03
C GLY A 178 4.30 -5.61 -15.67
N ALA A 179 3.52 -5.61 -14.58
CA ALA A 179 4.03 -5.33 -13.24
C ALA A 179 4.51 -6.56 -12.48
N GLY A 180 4.20 -7.78 -12.96
CA GLY A 180 4.59 -9.05 -12.33
C GLY A 180 6.03 -9.47 -12.62
N PHE A 181 6.32 -10.75 -12.39
CA PHE A 181 7.63 -11.34 -12.70
C PHE A 181 7.98 -11.17 -14.17
N ARG A 182 9.24 -10.86 -14.44
CA ARG A 182 9.74 -10.79 -15.81
C ARG A 182 9.88 -12.20 -16.38
N GLY A 183 9.54 -12.37 -17.66
CA GLY A 183 9.89 -13.57 -18.41
C GLY A 183 11.41 -13.72 -18.52
N GLY A 184 11.88 -14.92 -18.82
CA GLY A 184 13.28 -15.16 -19.13
C GLY A 184 13.76 -14.28 -20.28
N ALA A 185 15.03 -13.86 -20.23
CA ALA A 185 15.63 -13.19 -21.38
C ALA A 185 15.58 -14.11 -22.60
N ALA A 186 15.29 -13.55 -23.77
CA ALA A 186 15.45 -14.28 -25.01
C ALA A 186 16.90 -14.76 -25.12
N GLY A 187 17.10 -16.07 -25.30
CA GLY A 187 18.42 -16.61 -25.56
C GLY A 187 19.05 -15.94 -26.77
N ALA A 188 20.30 -15.52 -26.67
CA ALA A 188 21.03 -15.12 -27.87
C ALA A 188 21.05 -16.31 -28.81
N GLN A 189 20.43 -16.14 -29.97
CA GLN A 189 20.51 -17.14 -31.01
C GLN A 189 21.95 -17.13 -31.51
N VAL A 190 22.73 -18.09 -31.03
CA VAL A 190 24.10 -18.24 -31.46
C VAL A 190 24.03 -18.88 -32.83
N ASP A 191 24.19 -18.06 -33.83
CA ASP A 191 24.48 -18.37 -35.22
C ASP A 191 23.50 -19.26 -36.01
N ASN A 192 23.35 -18.91 -37.24
CA ASN A 192 22.69 -19.49 -38.41
C ASN A 192 22.84 -20.98 -38.65
N PHE A 193 23.09 -21.77 -37.63
CA PHE A 193 23.02 -23.20 -37.72
C PHE A 193 21.60 -23.67 -37.47
N CYS A 194 20.87 -23.90 -38.53
CA CYS A 194 19.69 -24.79 -38.51
C CYS A 194 20.13 -26.21 -38.12
N ASN A 195 20.81 -26.34 -37.03
CA ASN A 195 21.21 -27.64 -36.51
C ASN A 195 20.22 -28.02 -35.40
N TRP A 196 19.11 -28.56 -35.82
CA TRP A 196 18.02 -29.10 -35.00
C TRP A 196 18.41 -30.33 -34.14
N ILE A 197 19.73 -30.49 -33.90
CA ILE A 197 20.31 -31.64 -33.15
C ILE A 197 20.83 -31.19 -31.76
N ILE A 198 20.70 -29.93 -31.36
CA ILE A 198 21.22 -29.53 -30.03
C ILE A 198 20.05 -29.03 -29.16
N PRO A 199 19.40 -29.95 -28.40
CA PRO A 199 18.31 -29.55 -27.50
C PRO A 199 18.75 -28.71 -26.30
N GLU A 200 20.04 -28.48 -26.09
CA GLU A 200 20.60 -27.89 -24.87
C GLU A 200 20.76 -26.34 -24.92
N ILE A 201 20.53 -25.71 -26.09
CA ILE A 201 20.83 -24.28 -26.28
C ILE A 201 19.64 -23.37 -26.03
N PHE A 202 18.42 -23.87 -25.84
CA PHE A 202 17.21 -23.04 -25.85
C PHE A 202 16.75 -22.51 -24.53
N TYR A 203 17.42 -22.77 -23.43
CA TYR A 203 16.99 -22.30 -22.12
C TYR A 203 18.10 -21.54 -21.39
N THR A 204 18.30 -20.29 -21.76
CA THR A 204 19.01 -19.41 -20.84
C THR A 204 18.07 -19.12 -19.68
N TYR A 205 18.35 -19.70 -18.53
CA TYR A 205 17.75 -19.28 -17.28
C TYR A 205 18.04 -17.80 -17.10
N GLY A 206 17.01 -16.96 -17.11
CA GLY A 206 17.16 -15.57 -16.72
C GLY A 206 17.64 -15.54 -15.27
N ALA A 207 18.90 -15.28 -15.09
CA ALA A 207 19.60 -15.41 -13.81
C ALA A 207 19.24 -14.31 -12.80
N ASN A 208 18.17 -13.54 -12.99
CA ASN A 208 17.84 -12.42 -12.11
C ASN A 208 16.33 -12.17 -11.99
N ASN A 209 15.60 -13.16 -11.58
CA ASN A 209 14.24 -12.91 -11.09
C ASN A 209 14.19 -12.84 -9.57
#